data_b683124943802fcfaa95f55e9446e513
#
_entry.id   b683124943802fcfaa95f55e9446e513
#
_cell.length_a   1.000
_cell.length_b   1.000
_cell.length_c   1.000
_cell.angle_alpha   90.00
_cell.angle_beta   90.00
_cell.angle_gamma   90.00
#
_symmetry.space_group_name_H-M   'P 1'
#
loop_
_entity.id
_entity.type
_entity.pdbx_description
1 polymer ?
#
loop_
_entity_poly.entity_id
_entity_poly.type
_entity_poly.pdbx_seq_one_letter_code
_entity_poly.pdbx_strand_id
1 'polypeptide(L)'
;MKNIACQLEHSVEAEVSPSFAWNWRTDIKTWDDPPAQFQLDGPFASGSWGPTLFPGGEPLRWQIRDVRPGAAFIIEVPLDGAAMSFEWLFDAVSNHRTPITQRIVLWGANAKAYVNQVQAGFGSTLADGMKRIADAVEKAERSTVGSNSE
;
A
#
# COMPACT_ATOMS: atom_id res chain seq x y z
N MET A 1 -20.30 -11.38 -5.26
CA MET A 1 -20.09 -9.94 -5.41
C MET A 1 -19.79 -9.30 -4.07
N LYS A 2 -18.79 -8.41 -4.02
CA LYS A 2 -18.49 -7.68 -2.80
C LYS A 2 -19.50 -6.56 -2.59
N ASN A 3 -20.00 -6.42 -1.36
CA ASN A 3 -20.80 -5.26 -0.96
C ASN A 3 -19.86 -4.10 -0.66
N ILE A 4 -19.62 -3.24 -1.65
CA ILE A 4 -18.72 -2.11 -1.49
C ILE A 4 -19.51 -0.94 -0.88
N ALA A 5 -19.06 -0.48 0.28
CA ALA A 5 -19.69 0.65 0.98
C ALA A 5 -18.98 1.97 0.68
N CYS A 6 -17.67 1.92 0.40
CA CYS A 6 -16.86 3.12 0.17
C CYS A 6 -15.65 2.73 -0.66
N GLN A 7 -15.23 3.61 -1.56
CA GLN A 7 -14.03 3.42 -2.35
C GLN A 7 -13.33 4.76 -2.55
N LEU A 8 -12.03 4.77 -2.27
CA LEU A 8 -11.15 5.91 -2.49
C LEU A 8 -10.02 5.48 -3.42
N GLU A 9 -9.58 6.37 -4.29
CA GLU A 9 -8.53 6.04 -5.25
C GLU A 9 -7.69 7.26 -5.57
N HIS A 10 -6.39 7.07 -5.69
CA HIS A 10 -5.48 8.12 -6.15
C HIS A 10 -4.29 7.49 -6.87
N SER A 11 -3.86 8.15 -7.94
CA SER A 11 -2.71 7.72 -8.74
C SER A 11 -1.65 8.80 -8.76
N VAL A 12 -0.39 8.37 -8.74
CA VAL A 12 0.77 9.25 -8.92
C VAL A 12 1.68 8.64 -9.97
N GLU A 13 2.51 9.45 -10.60
CA GLU A 13 3.58 8.94 -11.46
C GLU A 13 4.90 9.09 -10.73
N ALA A 14 5.65 7.98 -10.61
CA ALA A 14 7.00 8.01 -10.07
C ALA A 14 7.99 7.85 -11.22
N GLU A 15 9.02 8.68 -11.22
CA GLU A 15 10.05 8.64 -12.28
C GLU A 15 11.12 7.60 -11.93
N VAL A 16 10.69 6.35 -11.93
CA VAL A 16 11.52 5.17 -11.66
C VAL A 16 11.10 4.05 -12.59
N SER A 17 11.95 3.03 -12.73
CA SER A 17 11.56 1.84 -13.48
C SER A 17 10.46 1.07 -12.75
N PRO A 18 9.58 0.37 -13.48
CA PRO A 18 8.56 -0.44 -12.85
C PRO A 18 9.10 -1.52 -11.92
N SER A 19 10.19 -2.17 -12.30
CA SER A 19 10.80 -3.20 -11.44
C SER A 19 11.35 -2.60 -10.15
N PHE A 20 11.95 -1.41 -10.21
CA PHE A 20 12.44 -0.75 -9.00
C PHE A 20 11.27 -0.37 -8.09
N ALA A 21 10.20 0.21 -8.66
CA ALA A 21 9.03 0.60 -7.88
C ALA A 21 8.40 -0.60 -7.18
N TRP A 22 8.23 -1.70 -7.90
CA TRP A 22 7.67 -2.94 -7.34
C TRP A 22 8.55 -3.48 -6.20
N ASN A 23 9.85 -3.63 -6.45
CA ASN A 23 10.77 -4.20 -5.47
C ASN A 23 10.87 -3.32 -4.22
N TRP A 24 10.87 -2.00 -4.41
CA TRP A 24 10.89 -1.07 -3.29
C TRP A 24 9.60 -1.16 -2.47
N ARG A 25 8.43 -1.15 -3.11
CA ARG A 25 7.15 -1.15 -2.39
C ARG A 25 6.84 -2.48 -1.73
N THR A 26 7.28 -3.59 -2.29
CA THR A 26 7.06 -4.90 -1.69
C THR A 26 8.11 -5.28 -0.65
N ASP A 27 9.06 -4.40 -0.37
CA ASP A 27 10.01 -4.56 0.74
C ASP A 27 9.43 -3.85 1.96
N ILE A 28 9.03 -4.64 2.97
CA ILE A 28 8.39 -4.12 4.18
C ILE A 28 9.25 -3.09 4.91
N LYS A 29 10.57 -3.13 4.72
CA LYS A 29 11.49 -2.17 5.34
C LYS A 29 11.29 -0.75 4.83
N THR A 30 10.68 -0.58 3.66
CA THR A 30 10.41 0.74 3.08
C THR A 30 9.07 1.32 3.55
N TRP A 31 8.25 0.54 4.24
CA TRP A 31 6.98 1.01 4.76
C TRP A 31 7.25 1.87 5.99
N ASP A 32 7.01 3.16 5.87
CA ASP A 32 7.39 4.16 6.88
C ASP A 32 6.20 5.07 7.18
N ASP A 33 5.63 4.91 8.36
CA ASP A 33 4.52 5.73 8.84
C ASP A 33 4.58 5.82 10.37
N PRO A 34 5.61 6.50 10.90
CA PRO A 34 5.79 6.57 12.35
C PRO A 34 4.56 7.18 13.04
N PRO A 35 4.20 6.73 14.23
CA PRO A 35 4.93 5.77 15.08
C PRO A 35 4.63 4.30 14.80
N ALA A 36 3.88 4.00 13.75
CA ALA A 36 3.53 2.62 13.39
C ALA A 36 4.76 1.86 12.92
N GLN A 37 4.84 0.57 13.28
CA GLN A 37 5.88 -0.36 12.83
C GLN A 37 5.24 -1.50 12.08
N PHE A 38 5.74 -1.80 10.90
CA PHE A 38 5.23 -2.85 10.04
C PHE A 38 6.13 -4.07 10.11
N GLN A 39 5.52 -5.24 10.26
CA GLN A 39 6.23 -6.52 10.26
C GLN A 39 5.53 -7.48 9.31
N LEU A 40 6.23 -8.52 8.89
CA LEU A 40 5.69 -9.52 7.98
C LEU A 40 6.10 -10.90 8.47
N ASP A 41 5.10 -11.77 8.64
CA ASP A 41 5.32 -13.14 9.11
C ASP A 41 5.47 -14.07 7.90
N GLY A 42 6.66 -14.04 7.28
CA GLY A 42 6.94 -14.86 6.11
C GLY A 42 7.28 -14.03 4.87
N PRO A 43 7.25 -14.65 3.68
CA PRO A 43 7.57 -13.94 2.44
C PRO A 43 6.46 -12.97 2.02
N PHE A 44 6.79 -12.02 1.16
CA PHE A 44 5.77 -11.17 0.54
C PHE A 44 5.05 -11.96 -0.54
N ALA A 45 4.01 -12.67 -0.15
CA ALA A 45 3.26 -13.57 -1.02
C ALA A 45 1.79 -13.64 -0.59
N SER A 46 0.92 -14.00 -1.53
CA SER A 46 -0.50 -14.14 -1.23
C SER A 46 -0.71 -15.12 -0.08
N GLY A 47 -1.49 -14.70 0.91
CA GLY A 47 -1.80 -15.50 2.09
C GLY A 47 -0.94 -15.20 3.31
N SER A 48 0.19 -14.50 3.15
CA SER A 48 1.03 -14.14 4.30
C SER A 48 0.36 -13.05 5.14
N TRP A 49 0.53 -13.17 6.46
CA TRP A 49 -0.01 -12.22 7.44
C TRP A 49 1.11 -11.34 7.99
N GLY A 50 0.76 -10.15 8.39
CA GLY A 50 1.66 -9.27 9.11
C GLY A 50 0.90 -8.41 10.11
N PRO A 51 1.56 -7.96 11.19
CA PRO A 51 1.01 -6.98 12.08
C PRO A 51 1.53 -5.59 11.78
N THR A 52 0.70 -4.56 12.04
CA THR A 52 1.16 -3.21 12.24
C THR A 52 1.09 -2.94 13.73
N LEU A 53 2.20 -2.51 14.31
CA LEU A 53 2.32 -2.27 15.75
C LEU A 53 2.22 -0.78 16.03
N PHE A 54 1.38 -0.43 17.01
CA PHE A 54 1.20 0.96 17.45
C PHE A 54 1.60 1.07 18.92
N PRO A 55 2.32 2.12 19.33
CA PRO A 55 2.65 2.32 20.74
C PRO A 55 1.40 2.36 21.61
N GLY A 56 1.32 1.49 22.60
CA GLY A 56 0.21 1.45 23.54
C GLY A 56 -1.10 0.94 23.01
N GLY A 57 -1.12 0.40 21.78
CA GLY A 57 -2.34 -0.12 21.16
C GLY A 57 -2.25 -1.58 20.78
N GLU A 58 -3.38 -2.13 20.37
CA GLU A 58 -3.43 -3.50 19.86
C GLU A 58 -2.82 -3.57 18.47
N PRO A 59 -2.12 -4.66 18.13
CA PRO A 59 -1.62 -4.85 16.78
C PRO A 59 -2.78 -4.92 15.77
N LEU A 60 -2.58 -4.28 14.62
CA LEU A 60 -3.52 -4.37 13.50
C LEU A 60 -3.01 -5.44 12.55
N ARG A 61 -3.73 -6.54 12.43
CA ARG A 61 -3.31 -7.63 11.54
C ARG A 61 -3.88 -7.41 10.16
N TRP A 62 -3.07 -7.74 9.15
CA TRP A 62 -3.47 -7.65 7.74
C TRP A 62 -2.90 -8.85 6.99
N GLN A 63 -3.47 -9.13 5.84
CA GLN A 63 -3.08 -10.26 5.01
C GLN A 63 -2.79 -9.78 3.59
N ILE A 64 -1.70 -10.30 3.01
CA ILE A 64 -1.38 -10.05 1.61
C ILE A 64 -2.27 -10.95 0.74
N ARG A 65 -2.86 -10.35 -0.29
CA ARG A 65 -3.74 -11.06 -1.22
C ARG A 65 -3.42 -10.71 -2.66
N ASP A 66 -3.74 -11.62 -3.56
CA ASP A 66 -3.76 -11.40 -5.01
C ASP A 66 -2.48 -10.75 -5.53
N VAL A 67 -1.33 -11.29 -5.14
CA VAL A 67 -0.05 -10.79 -5.63
C VAL A 67 0.11 -11.17 -7.09
N ARG A 68 0.29 -10.14 -7.92
CA ARG A 68 0.63 -10.28 -9.34
C ARG A 68 1.99 -9.61 -9.51
N PRO A 69 3.09 -10.39 -9.54
CA PRO A 69 4.44 -9.83 -9.50
C PRO A 69 4.66 -8.74 -10.56
N GLY A 70 5.16 -7.59 -10.11
CA GLY A 70 5.40 -6.45 -10.97
C GLY A 70 4.17 -5.62 -11.32
N ALA A 71 2.96 -6.07 -10.97
CA ALA A 71 1.72 -5.42 -11.41
C ALA A 71 0.78 -5.00 -10.29
N ALA A 72 0.53 -5.86 -9.30
CA ALA A 72 -0.48 -5.56 -8.29
C ALA A 72 -0.36 -6.42 -7.04
N PHE A 73 -0.84 -5.90 -5.93
CA PHE A 73 -1.10 -6.68 -4.71
C PHE A 73 -2.18 -5.98 -3.88
N ILE A 74 -2.74 -6.73 -2.93
CA ILE A 74 -3.75 -6.22 -2.00
C ILE A 74 -3.27 -6.47 -0.59
N ILE A 75 -3.40 -5.46 0.28
CA ILE A 75 -3.29 -5.62 1.73
C ILE A 75 -4.71 -5.56 2.28
N GLU A 76 -5.17 -6.66 2.86
CA GLU A 76 -6.52 -6.76 3.40
C GLU A 76 -6.51 -6.69 4.91
N VAL A 77 -7.26 -5.74 5.46
CA VAL A 77 -7.42 -5.56 6.90
C VAL A 77 -8.81 -6.09 7.28
N PRO A 78 -8.90 -7.21 8.02
CA PRO A 78 -10.20 -7.70 8.46
C PRO A 78 -10.79 -6.79 9.54
N LEU A 79 -12.09 -6.53 9.42
CA LEU A 79 -12.88 -5.78 10.40
C LEU A 79 -14.02 -6.66 10.87
N ASP A 80 -14.76 -6.20 11.88
CA ASP A 80 -15.90 -6.95 12.37
C ASP A 80 -17.06 -6.88 11.36
N GLY A 81 -17.30 -8.00 10.69
CA GLY A 81 -18.34 -8.10 9.65
C GLY A 81 -18.00 -7.39 8.35
N ALA A 82 -16.73 -7.02 8.14
CA ALA A 82 -16.31 -6.26 6.96
C ALA A 82 -14.82 -6.47 6.70
N ALA A 83 -14.31 -5.81 5.67
CA ALA A 83 -12.88 -5.74 5.41
C ALA A 83 -12.54 -4.44 4.70
N MET A 84 -11.30 -3.99 4.90
CA MET A 84 -10.74 -2.86 4.18
C MET A 84 -9.56 -3.37 3.36
N SER A 85 -9.63 -3.17 2.03
CA SER A 85 -8.59 -3.61 1.12
C SER A 85 -7.82 -2.42 0.59
N PHE A 86 -6.50 -2.48 0.69
CA PHE A 86 -5.60 -1.51 0.07
C PHE A 86 -5.04 -2.18 -1.18
N GLU A 87 -5.55 -1.78 -2.35
CA GLU A 87 -5.13 -2.32 -3.64
C GLU A 87 -4.05 -1.44 -4.22
N TRP A 88 -2.90 -2.04 -4.55
CA TRP A 88 -1.76 -1.34 -5.14
C TRP A 88 -1.58 -1.82 -6.58
N LEU A 89 -1.54 -0.88 -7.51
CA LEU A 89 -1.43 -1.16 -8.94
C LEU A 89 -0.22 -0.42 -9.49
N PHE A 90 0.59 -1.13 -10.28
CA PHE A 90 1.82 -0.60 -10.89
C PHE A 90 1.72 -0.80 -12.39
N ASP A 91 1.75 0.29 -13.16
CA ASP A 91 1.66 0.22 -14.62
C ASP A 91 3.05 0.36 -15.24
N ALA A 92 3.37 -0.55 -16.15
CA ALA A 92 4.65 -0.55 -16.84
C ALA A 92 4.53 0.22 -18.17
N VAL A 93 4.56 1.57 -18.09
CA VAL A 93 4.40 2.41 -19.29
C VAL A 93 5.73 2.75 -19.94
N SER A 94 6.83 2.78 -19.18
CA SER A 94 8.17 2.99 -19.71
C SER A 94 9.21 2.49 -18.71
N ASN A 95 10.48 2.46 -19.12
CA ASN A 95 11.56 2.03 -18.22
C ASN A 95 11.90 3.07 -17.16
N HIS A 96 11.36 4.28 -17.27
CA HIS A 96 11.75 5.41 -16.42
C HIS A 96 10.57 6.05 -15.71
N ARG A 97 9.37 5.54 -15.90
CA ARG A 97 8.17 6.11 -15.29
C ARG A 97 7.16 5.01 -14.99
N THR A 98 6.66 5.03 -13.77
CA THR A 98 5.71 4.04 -13.29
C THR A 98 4.53 4.75 -12.64
N PRO A 99 3.35 4.75 -13.25
CA PRO A 99 2.13 5.13 -12.54
C PRO A 99 1.84 4.14 -11.42
N ILE A 100 1.60 4.66 -10.23
CA ILE A 100 1.26 3.87 -9.04
C ILE A 100 -0.11 4.32 -8.58
N THR A 101 -1.03 3.38 -8.45
CA THR A 101 -2.39 3.64 -7.98
C THR A 101 -2.63 2.92 -6.67
N GLN A 102 -3.20 3.63 -5.70
CA GLN A 102 -3.73 2.99 -4.49
C GLN A 102 -5.24 3.15 -4.48
N ARG A 103 -5.94 2.02 -4.34
CA ARG A 103 -7.39 2.00 -4.20
C ARG A 103 -7.74 1.42 -2.84
N ILE A 104 -8.48 2.17 -2.05
CA ILE A 104 -8.93 1.71 -0.73
C ILE A 104 -10.41 1.34 -0.87
N VAL A 105 -10.73 0.08 -0.58
CA VAL A 105 -12.09 -0.45 -0.73
C VAL A 105 -12.56 -0.95 0.62
N LEU A 106 -13.67 -0.40 1.11
CA LEU A 106 -14.35 -0.86 2.30
C LEU A 106 -15.56 -1.68 1.87
N TRP A 107 -15.61 -2.96 2.26
CA TRP A 107 -16.61 -3.89 1.77
C TRP A 107 -17.03 -4.88 2.85
N GLY A 108 -18.18 -5.52 2.64
CA GLY A 108 -18.73 -6.54 3.53
C GLY A 108 -20.09 -6.14 4.11
N ALA A 109 -20.70 -7.08 4.81
CA ALA A 109 -22.08 -6.92 5.30
C ALA A 109 -22.23 -5.73 6.28
N ASN A 110 -21.21 -5.50 7.12
CA ASN A 110 -21.22 -4.45 8.14
C ASN A 110 -20.37 -3.23 7.75
N ALA A 111 -20.00 -3.12 6.47
CA ALA A 111 -19.05 -2.10 6.01
C ALA A 111 -19.55 -0.68 6.24
N LYS A 112 -20.84 -0.45 6.13
CA LYS A 112 -21.43 0.89 6.30
C LYS A 112 -21.09 1.52 7.67
N ALA A 113 -20.88 0.69 8.68
CA ALA A 113 -20.55 1.17 10.02
C ALA A 113 -19.18 1.86 10.08
N TYR A 114 -18.30 1.59 9.10
CA TYR A 114 -16.93 2.10 9.08
C TYR A 114 -16.70 3.23 8.08
N VAL A 115 -17.70 3.61 7.28
CA VAL A 115 -17.54 4.59 6.19
C VAL A 115 -16.99 5.91 6.72
N ASN A 116 -17.54 6.44 7.79
CA ASN A 116 -17.10 7.74 8.32
C ASN A 116 -15.64 7.69 8.79
N GLN A 117 -15.23 6.59 9.41
CA GLN A 117 -13.84 6.42 9.87
C GLN A 117 -12.88 6.34 8.71
N VAL A 118 -13.24 5.60 7.65
CA VAL A 118 -12.40 5.46 6.46
C VAL A 118 -12.27 6.81 5.75
N GLN A 119 -13.36 7.53 5.56
CA GLN A 119 -13.32 8.84 4.92
C GLN A 119 -12.53 9.86 5.76
N ALA A 120 -12.71 9.84 7.07
CA ALA A 120 -11.96 10.74 7.96
C ALA A 120 -10.45 10.42 7.96
N GLY A 121 -10.10 9.13 7.90
CA GLY A 121 -8.71 8.70 7.94
C GLY A 121 -7.96 8.85 6.63
N PHE A 122 -8.62 8.69 5.49
CA PHE A 122 -7.96 8.63 4.19
C PHE A 122 -8.48 9.61 3.16
N GLY A 123 -9.68 10.17 3.34
CA GLY A 123 -10.31 10.99 2.30
C GLY A 123 -9.51 12.22 1.91
N SER A 124 -8.90 12.90 2.88
CA SER A 124 -8.11 14.12 2.62
C SER A 124 -6.61 13.88 2.61
N THR A 125 -6.13 12.68 3.00
CA THR A 125 -4.70 12.41 3.16
C THR A 125 -4.14 11.47 2.10
N LEU A 126 -4.99 10.79 1.33
CA LEU A 126 -4.56 9.79 0.36
C LEU A 126 -3.66 10.40 -0.72
N ALA A 127 -4.05 11.54 -1.29
CA ALA A 127 -3.27 12.20 -2.33
C ALA A 127 -1.88 12.60 -1.83
N ASP A 128 -1.80 13.20 -0.65
CA ASP A 128 -0.52 13.60 -0.05
C ASP A 128 0.35 12.39 0.29
N GLY A 129 -0.26 11.33 0.79
CA GLY A 129 0.44 10.07 1.08
C GLY A 129 1.02 9.45 -0.18
N MET A 130 0.27 9.44 -1.28
CA MET A 130 0.75 8.90 -2.55
C MET A 130 1.89 9.75 -3.12
N LYS A 131 1.82 11.07 -2.98
CA LYS A 131 2.91 11.94 -3.40
C LYS A 131 4.18 11.66 -2.61
N ARG A 132 4.08 11.46 -1.30
CA ARG A 132 5.24 11.11 -0.47
C ARG A 132 5.85 9.78 -0.90
N ILE A 133 5.04 8.81 -1.31
CA ILE A 133 5.53 7.52 -1.80
C ILE A 133 6.29 7.71 -3.10
N ALA A 134 5.75 8.48 -4.05
CA ALA A 134 6.44 8.77 -5.30
C ALA A 134 7.79 9.44 -5.05
N ASP A 135 7.82 10.46 -4.19
CA ASP A 135 9.06 11.17 -3.85
C ASP A 135 10.07 10.23 -3.17
N ALA A 136 9.60 9.35 -2.29
CA ALA A 136 10.48 8.44 -1.56
C ALA A 136 11.09 7.39 -2.47
N VAL A 137 10.31 6.81 -3.39
CA VAL A 137 10.85 5.79 -4.31
C VAL A 137 11.80 6.41 -5.32
N GLU A 138 11.52 7.62 -5.79
CA GLU A 138 12.44 8.35 -6.67
C GLU A 138 13.76 8.64 -5.97
N LYS A 139 13.71 9.08 -4.73
CA LYS A 139 14.90 9.33 -3.92
C LYS A 139 15.68 8.03 -3.69
N ALA A 140 14.99 6.93 -3.42
CA ALA A 140 15.62 5.63 -3.20
C ALA A 140 16.36 5.15 -4.45
N GLU A 141 15.77 5.30 -5.64
CA GLU A 141 16.42 4.92 -6.87
C GLU A 141 17.68 5.77 -7.14
N ARG A 142 17.58 7.09 -6.94
CA ARG A 142 18.74 7.99 -7.11
C ARG A 142 19.89 7.61 -6.16
N SER A 143 19.57 7.25 -4.93
CA SER A 143 20.58 6.83 -3.94
C SER A 143 21.27 5.53 -4.36
N THR A 144 20.52 4.58 -4.92
CA THR A 144 21.05 3.32 -5.42
C THR A 144 21.99 3.55 -6.61
N VAL A 145 21.57 4.39 -7.56
CA VAL A 145 22.39 4.74 -8.72
C VAL A 145 23.65 5.46 -8.28
N GLY A 146 23.55 6.39 -7.34
CA GLY A 146 24.70 7.10 -6.78
C GLY A 146 25.71 6.18 -6.13
N SER A 147 25.22 5.16 -5.38
CA SER A 147 26.09 4.16 -4.74
C SER A 147 26.83 3.30 -5.76
N ASN A 148 26.22 3.04 -6.91
CA ASN A 148 26.80 2.18 -7.94
C ASN A 148 27.74 2.91 -8.89
N SER A 149 27.80 4.22 -8.83
CA SER A 149 28.60 5.03 -9.76
C SER A 149 30.02 5.31 -9.27
N GLU A 150 30.40 4.76 -8.14
CA GLU A 150 31.76 4.90 -7.61
C GLU A 150 32.80 4.07 -8.33
#